data_e337c7e12ad616f63560550f95f63940
#
_entry.id   e337c7e12ad616f63560550f95f63940
#
_cell.length_a   1.000
_cell.length_b   1.000
_cell.length_c   1.000
_cell.angle_alpha   90.00
_cell.angle_beta   90.00
_cell.angle_gamma   90.00
#
_symmetry.space_group_name_H-M   'P 1'
#
loop_
_entity.id
_entity.type
_entity.pdbx_description
1 polymer ?
#
loop_
_entity_poly.entity_id
_entity_poly.type
_entity_poly.pdbx_seq_one_letter_code
_entity_poly.pdbx_strand_id
1 'polypeptide(L)'
;DKQAQHVEEQVISAGHFHRQPVAPAMSYLKAAIPGLASISERRLNKLVDPATNDGLPAFLIGNEDGTESGHMIVQYTAAAIVNDLASRAMPASVYSVPTSANAEDHVSMGANEARHVLAMAQDLGKVLGLELYTAAQALDLRRDMINAARELAGRSDADAFAAKVQGGPLPDAADRAGFVAEVDGLRAELSAADAFKPGIAV
;
A
#
# COMPACT_ATOMS: atom_id res chain seq x y z
N ASP A 1 44.73 33.85 -35.47
CA ASP A 1 43.41 34.45 -35.74
C ASP A 1 42.34 33.62 -35.02
N LYS A 2 42.02 34.04 -33.80
CA LYS A 2 40.84 33.52 -33.09
C LYS A 2 39.66 34.41 -33.50
N GLN A 3 38.90 33.97 -34.50
CA GLN A 3 37.61 34.54 -34.78
C GLN A 3 36.75 34.32 -33.53
N ALA A 4 36.54 35.40 -32.78
CA ALA A 4 35.51 35.42 -31.75
C ALA A 4 34.18 35.20 -32.47
N GLN A 5 33.54 34.03 -32.24
CA GLN A 5 32.16 33.81 -32.62
C GLN A 5 31.32 34.83 -31.81
N HIS A 6 30.85 35.87 -32.45
CA HIS A 6 29.78 36.68 -31.93
C HIS A 6 28.52 35.79 -31.85
N VAL A 7 28.21 35.35 -30.65
CA VAL A 7 26.88 34.83 -30.37
C VAL A 7 25.95 36.01 -30.40
N GLU A 8 25.18 36.16 -31.47
CA GLU A 8 24.07 37.10 -31.48
C GLU A 8 23.10 36.68 -30.38
N GLU A 9 23.01 37.48 -29.33
CA GLU A 9 21.95 37.34 -28.35
C GLU A 9 20.60 37.55 -29.01
N GLN A 10 19.88 36.49 -29.31
CA GLN A 10 18.51 36.56 -29.78
C GLN A 10 17.55 36.66 -28.60
N VAL A 11 16.86 37.75 -28.45
CA VAL A 11 15.76 37.88 -27.51
C VAL A 11 14.51 37.26 -28.13
N ILE A 12 14.10 36.10 -27.61
CA ILE A 12 12.93 35.38 -28.07
C ILE A 12 11.78 35.60 -27.08
N SER A 13 10.71 36.21 -27.54
CA SER A 13 9.46 36.28 -26.79
C SER A 13 8.72 34.95 -26.93
N ALA A 14 8.43 34.26 -25.81
CA ALA A 14 7.78 32.97 -25.79
C ALA A 14 6.74 32.86 -24.66
N GLY A 15 5.68 32.09 -24.88
CA GLY A 15 4.58 31.92 -23.93
C GLY A 15 4.82 30.82 -22.85
N HIS A 16 5.97 30.17 -22.83
CA HIS A 16 6.24 29.03 -21.93
C HIS A 16 6.49 29.43 -20.48
N PHE A 17 6.66 30.69 -20.15
CA PHE A 17 6.79 31.20 -18.78
C PHE A 17 5.59 30.87 -17.91
N HIS A 18 4.41 30.78 -18.51
CA HIS A 18 3.14 30.61 -17.82
C HIS A 18 2.97 29.26 -17.17
N ARG A 19 3.67 28.21 -17.64
CA ARG A 19 3.60 26.83 -17.13
C ARG A 19 2.20 26.23 -17.10
N GLN A 20 1.24 26.79 -17.81
CA GLN A 20 -0.13 26.29 -17.87
C GLN A 20 -0.23 24.80 -18.27
N PRO A 21 0.55 24.25 -19.20
CA PRO A 21 0.48 22.83 -19.53
C PRO A 21 0.84 21.90 -18.36
N VAL A 22 1.69 22.37 -17.42
CA VAL A 22 2.10 21.59 -16.24
C VAL A 22 1.00 21.55 -15.19
N ALA A 23 0.27 22.63 -15.00
CA ALA A 23 -0.74 22.74 -13.95
C ALA A 23 -1.86 21.70 -14.09
N PRO A 24 -2.55 21.52 -15.25
CA PRO A 24 -3.53 20.46 -15.42
C PRO A 24 -2.92 19.05 -15.31
N ALA A 25 -1.69 18.83 -15.79
CA ALA A 25 -1.04 17.53 -15.66
C ALA A 25 -0.86 17.15 -14.18
N MET A 26 -0.44 18.09 -13.34
CA MET A 26 -0.36 17.88 -11.89
C MET A 26 -1.74 17.68 -11.27
N SER A 27 -2.78 18.39 -11.74
CA SER A 27 -4.16 18.18 -11.30
C SER A 27 -4.65 16.76 -11.60
N TYR A 28 -4.34 16.19 -12.76
CA TYR A 28 -4.67 14.79 -13.07
C TYR A 28 -3.97 13.81 -12.13
N LEU A 29 -2.68 13.99 -11.86
CA LEU A 29 -1.95 13.18 -10.91
C LEU A 29 -2.57 13.28 -9.51
N LYS A 30 -2.90 14.47 -9.07
CA LYS A 30 -3.54 14.75 -7.80
C LYS A 30 -4.89 14.03 -7.66
N ALA A 31 -5.68 13.97 -8.73
CA ALA A 31 -6.94 13.24 -8.74
C ALA A 31 -6.76 11.70 -8.75
N ALA A 32 -5.67 11.20 -9.32
CA ALA A 32 -5.41 9.76 -9.43
C ALA A 32 -4.85 9.14 -8.13
N ILE A 33 -4.03 9.86 -7.38
CA ILE A 33 -3.33 9.36 -6.19
C ILE A 33 -4.28 8.77 -5.14
N PRO A 34 -5.42 9.40 -4.76
CA PRO A 34 -6.34 8.83 -3.77
C PRO A 34 -6.93 7.48 -4.17
N GLY A 35 -7.17 7.28 -5.47
CA GLY A 35 -7.64 5.99 -5.99
C GLY A 35 -6.63 4.88 -5.77
N LEU A 36 -5.35 5.11 -6.05
CA LEU A 36 -4.27 4.15 -5.81
C LEU A 36 -4.12 3.85 -4.31
N ALA A 37 -4.13 4.89 -3.48
CA ALA A 37 -4.05 4.74 -2.03
C ALA A 37 -5.24 3.96 -1.46
N SER A 38 -6.45 4.19 -1.97
CA SER A 38 -7.65 3.46 -1.58
C SER A 38 -7.56 1.96 -1.91
N ILE A 39 -7.03 1.60 -3.08
CA ILE A 39 -6.81 0.19 -3.44
C ILE A 39 -5.85 -0.48 -2.46
N SER A 40 -4.75 0.17 -2.13
CA SER A 40 -3.76 -0.35 -1.17
C SER A 40 -4.37 -0.53 0.23
N GLU A 41 -5.09 0.48 0.72
CA GLU A 41 -5.77 0.41 2.01
C GLU A 41 -6.84 -0.70 2.03
N ARG A 42 -7.61 -0.90 0.96
CA ARG A 42 -8.57 -2.01 0.88
C ARG A 42 -7.91 -3.38 0.90
N ARG A 43 -6.74 -3.55 0.28
CA ARG A 43 -5.97 -4.80 0.38
C ARG A 43 -5.47 -5.05 1.81
N LEU A 44 -4.96 -4.00 2.46
CA LEU A 44 -4.60 -4.07 3.88
C LEU A 44 -5.80 -4.46 4.75
N ASN A 45 -6.96 -3.82 4.55
CA ASN A 45 -8.18 -4.16 5.28
C ASN A 45 -8.56 -5.63 5.12
N LYS A 46 -8.45 -6.20 3.92
CA LYS A 46 -8.73 -7.62 3.68
C LYS A 46 -7.83 -8.57 4.46
N LEU A 47 -6.59 -8.19 4.72
CA LEU A 47 -5.66 -8.99 5.52
C LEU A 47 -6.02 -9.00 7.01
N VAL A 48 -6.54 -7.89 7.54
CA VAL A 48 -6.87 -7.78 8.96
C VAL A 48 -8.28 -8.23 9.33
N ASP A 49 -9.17 -8.35 8.33
CA ASP A 49 -10.56 -8.76 8.51
C ASP A 49 -10.71 -10.29 8.40
N PRO A 50 -11.10 -10.99 9.48
CA PRO A 50 -11.22 -12.44 9.48
C PRO A 50 -12.26 -12.97 8.47
N ALA A 51 -13.19 -12.15 8.02
CA ALA A 51 -14.16 -12.53 6.99
C ALA A 51 -13.54 -12.62 5.59
N THR A 52 -12.35 -12.05 5.37
CA THR A 52 -11.73 -11.93 4.04
C THR A 52 -10.26 -12.33 3.97
N ASN A 53 -9.64 -12.67 5.11
CA ASN A 53 -8.19 -12.94 5.21
C ASN A 53 -7.81 -14.42 5.06
N ASP A 54 -8.77 -15.25 4.63
CA ASP A 54 -8.53 -16.65 4.33
C ASP A 54 -8.00 -17.45 5.54
N GLY A 55 -8.66 -17.28 6.69
CA GLY A 55 -8.38 -18.03 7.92
C GLY A 55 -7.18 -17.56 8.73
N LEU A 56 -6.60 -16.40 8.40
CA LEU A 56 -5.64 -15.76 9.30
C LEU A 56 -6.34 -15.22 10.55
N PRO A 57 -5.62 -15.04 11.68
CA PRO A 57 -6.18 -14.43 12.87
C PRO A 57 -6.70 -13.00 12.60
N ALA A 58 -7.77 -12.60 13.30
CA ALA A 58 -8.28 -11.23 13.24
C ALA A 58 -7.15 -10.24 13.59
N PHE A 59 -7.05 -9.16 12.83
CA PHE A 59 -6.01 -8.13 12.99
C PHE A 59 -4.57 -8.66 12.96
N LEU A 60 -4.36 -9.88 12.45
CA LEU A 60 -3.07 -10.56 12.39
C LEU A 60 -2.38 -10.70 13.77
N ILE A 61 -3.19 -10.97 14.80
CA ILE A 61 -2.72 -11.19 16.18
C ILE A 61 -2.27 -12.65 16.30
N GLY A 62 -1.02 -12.86 16.73
CA GLY A 62 -0.49 -14.21 16.98
C GLY A 62 -0.92 -14.80 18.33
N ASN A 63 -1.50 -14.00 19.23
CA ASN A 63 -1.93 -14.37 20.57
C ASN A 63 -3.37 -13.89 20.81
N GLU A 64 -4.27 -14.83 21.11
CA GLU A 64 -5.71 -14.56 21.28
C GLU A 64 -6.11 -14.24 22.73
N ASP A 65 -5.19 -13.81 23.57
CA ASP A 65 -5.49 -13.49 24.98
C ASP A 65 -6.27 -12.17 25.19
N GLY A 66 -6.53 -11.44 24.10
CA GLY A 66 -7.28 -10.19 24.12
C GLY A 66 -6.50 -8.96 24.61
N THR A 67 -5.21 -9.08 24.86
CA THR A 67 -4.38 -7.96 25.33
C THR A 67 -3.78 -7.15 24.19
N GLU A 68 -3.79 -7.68 22.96
CA GLU A 68 -3.18 -7.08 21.79
C GLU A 68 -4.23 -6.56 20.79
N SER A 69 -3.92 -5.45 20.12
CA SER A 69 -4.76 -4.90 19.06
C SER A 69 -4.23 -5.23 17.66
N GLY A 70 -3.04 -5.82 17.56
CA GLY A 70 -2.40 -6.19 16.31
C GLY A 70 -2.34 -5.05 15.29
N HIS A 71 -2.69 -5.35 14.05
CA HIS A 71 -2.67 -4.41 12.94
C HIS A 71 -3.94 -3.54 12.82
N MET A 72 -4.86 -3.54 13.80
CA MET A 72 -6.06 -2.70 13.78
C MET A 72 -5.72 -1.22 13.58
N ILE A 73 -4.77 -0.68 14.36
CA ILE A 73 -4.38 0.74 14.28
C ILE A 73 -3.61 1.05 12.99
N VAL A 74 -2.91 0.07 12.43
CA VAL A 74 -2.27 0.20 11.11
C VAL A 74 -3.31 0.49 10.02
N GLN A 75 -4.44 -0.23 10.05
CA GLN A 75 -5.56 -0.01 9.12
C GLN A 75 -6.21 1.36 9.35
N TYR A 76 -6.44 1.77 10.59
CA TYR A 76 -6.95 3.12 10.91
C TYR A 76 -6.03 4.21 10.36
N THR A 77 -4.72 4.06 10.48
CA THR A 77 -3.74 5.02 9.97
C THR A 77 -3.81 5.10 8.44
N ALA A 78 -3.86 3.96 7.75
CA ALA A 78 -4.00 3.94 6.30
C ALA A 78 -5.30 4.61 5.84
N ALA A 79 -6.43 4.30 6.48
CA ALA A 79 -7.73 4.90 6.19
C ALA A 79 -7.73 6.43 6.40
N ALA A 80 -7.10 6.91 7.46
CA ALA A 80 -6.97 8.34 7.73
C ALA A 80 -6.17 9.05 6.63
N ILE A 81 -5.05 8.47 6.19
CA ILE A 81 -4.24 9.01 5.10
C ILE A 81 -5.04 9.03 3.79
N VAL A 82 -5.77 7.96 3.47
CA VAL A 82 -6.62 7.89 2.26
C VAL A 82 -7.69 8.99 2.28
N ASN A 83 -8.33 9.21 3.41
CA ASN A 83 -9.34 10.27 3.55
C ASN A 83 -8.71 11.67 3.37
N ASP A 84 -7.54 11.92 3.95
CA ASP A 84 -6.82 13.17 3.77
C ASP A 84 -6.38 13.38 2.32
N LEU A 85 -5.87 12.35 1.65
CA LEU A 85 -5.55 12.39 0.22
C LEU A 85 -6.77 12.76 -0.63
N ALA A 86 -7.94 12.17 -0.33
CA ALA A 86 -9.18 12.48 -1.03
C ALA A 86 -9.59 13.95 -0.85
N SER A 87 -9.42 14.51 0.34
CA SER A 87 -9.73 15.91 0.63
C SER A 87 -8.85 16.89 -0.15
N ARG A 88 -7.61 16.50 -0.45
CA ARG A 88 -6.61 17.30 -1.20
C ARG A 88 -6.69 17.12 -2.72
N ALA A 89 -7.57 16.26 -3.23
CA ALA A 89 -7.66 15.93 -4.65
C ALA A 89 -8.25 17.06 -5.51
N MET A 90 -8.86 18.08 -4.92
CA MET A 90 -9.45 19.21 -5.64
C MET A 90 -8.39 19.97 -6.45
N PRO A 91 -8.55 20.12 -7.78
CA PRO A 91 -7.60 20.84 -8.61
C PRO A 91 -7.49 22.32 -8.23
N ALA A 92 -6.29 22.83 -7.92
CA ALA A 92 -6.07 24.26 -7.71
C ALA A 92 -5.94 25.02 -9.03
N SER A 93 -5.60 24.33 -10.13
CA SER A 93 -5.46 24.93 -11.46
C SER A 93 -6.77 25.41 -12.10
N VAL A 94 -7.93 25.03 -11.52
CA VAL A 94 -9.24 25.49 -12.00
C VAL A 94 -9.60 26.92 -11.57
N TYR A 95 -8.78 27.52 -10.70
CA TYR A 95 -9.02 28.85 -10.18
C TYR A 95 -7.78 29.73 -10.36
N SER A 96 -8.00 30.90 -10.97
CA SER A 96 -6.95 31.88 -11.22
C SER A 96 -7.31 33.22 -10.61
N VAL A 97 -6.29 33.93 -10.14
CA VAL A 97 -6.41 35.28 -9.59
C VAL A 97 -5.40 36.17 -10.30
N PRO A 98 -5.79 37.31 -10.87
CA PRO A 98 -4.86 38.28 -11.44
C PRO A 98 -3.83 38.73 -10.39
N THR A 99 -2.58 38.87 -10.83
CA THR A 99 -1.46 39.30 -9.98
C THR A 99 -0.68 40.43 -10.67
N SER A 100 0.36 40.97 -10.01
CA SER A 100 1.22 42.02 -10.55
C SER A 100 0.44 43.24 -11.04
N ALA A 101 -0.52 43.73 -10.25
CA ALA A 101 -1.40 44.86 -10.62
C ALA A 101 -2.12 44.63 -11.96
N ASN A 102 -2.60 43.39 -12.21
CA ASN A 102 -3.26 42.93 -13.44
C ASN A 102 -2.34 42.76 -14.67
N ALA A 103 -1.02 42.86 -14.50
CA ALA A 103 -0.10 42.51 -15.59
C ALA A 103 -0.13 41.01 -15.91
N GLU A 104 -0.40 40.20 -14.89
CA GLU A 104 -0.67 38.76 -14.98
C GLU A 104 -2.18 38.52 -14.83
N ASP A 105 -2.91 38.51 -15.91
CA ASP A 105 -4.37 38.39 -15.95
C ASP A 105 -4.87 36.96 -15.68
N HIS A 106 -4.06 35.98 -16.03
CA HIS A 106 -4.28 34.55 -15.74
C HIS A 106 -3.03 33.91 -15.18
N VAL A 107 -3.12 33.33 -13.96
CA VAL A 107 -2.04 32.64 -13.30
C VAL A 107 -2.34 31.14 -13.25
N SER A 108 -1.41 30.29 -13.66
CA SER A 108 -1.62 28.84 -13.84
C SER A 108 -1.83 28.06 -12.52
N MET A 109 -1.40 28.60 -11.38
CA MET A 109 -1.37 27.95 -10.07
C MET A 109 -0.59 26.62 -10.04
N GLY A 110 0.25 26.38 -11.05
CA GLY A 110 1.00 25.15 -11.24
C GLY A 110 1.98 24.82 -10.10
N ALA A 111 2.52 25.83 -9.42
CA ALA A 111 3.40 25.63 -8.26
C ALA A 111 2.63 25.01 -7.08
N ASN A 112 1.38 25.44 -6.83
CA ASN A 112 0.54 24.84 -5.80
C ASN A 112 0.20 23.39 -6.13
N GLU A 113 -0.17 23.11 -7.39
CA GLU A 113 -0.45 21.75 -7.83
C GLU A 113 0.75 20.83 -7.66
N ALA A 114 1.93 21.24 -8.12
CA ALA A 114 3.14 20.44 -8.01
C ALA A 114 3.51 20.15 -6.55
N ARG A 115 3.38 21.14 -5.67
CA ARG A 115 3.63 20.96 -4.23
C ARG A 115 2.64 20.02 -3.57
N HIS A 116 1.35 20.10 -3.94
CA HIS A 116 0.33 19.18 -3.43
C HIS A 116 0.61 17.76 -3.91
N VAL A 117 0.91 17.56 -5.20
CA VAL A 117 1.24 16.24 -5.75
C VAL A 117 2.45 15.63 -5.05
N LEU A 118 3.51 16.41 -4.81
CA LEU A 118 4.69 15.93 -4.10
C LEU A 118 4.34 15.41 -2.68
N ALA A 119 3.58 16.20 -1.93
CA ALA A 119 3.14 15.80 -0.58
C ALA A 119 2.22 14.56 -0.63
N MET A 120 1.27 14.52 -1.57
CA MET A 120 0.37 13.39 -1.74
C MET A 120 1.10 12.12 -2.18
N ALA A 121 2.14 12.22 -3.02
CA ALA A 121 2.97 11.08 -3.40
C ALA A 121 3.74 10.50 -2.20
N GLN A 122 4.22 11.36 -1.30
CA GLN A 122 4.86 10.91 -0.06
C GLN A 122 3.87 10.18 0.85
N ASP A 123 2.63 10.67 0.96
CA ASP A 123 1.58 10.03 1.76
C ASP A 123 1.11 8.72 1.13
N LEU A 124 1.01 8.63 -0.20
CA LEU A 124 0.80 7.36 -0.90
C LEU A 124 1.90 6.34 -0.56
N GLY A 125 3.17 6.77 -0.55
CA GLY A 125 4.29 5.93 -0.13
C GLY A 125 4.13 5.35 1.28
N LYS A 126 3.57 6.13 2.22
CA LYS A 126 3.25 5.64 3.57
C LYS A 126 2.18 4.56 3.55
N VAL A 127 1.09 4.76 2.80
CA VAL A 127 0.02 3.75 2.68
C VAL A 127 0.55 2.44 2.10
N LEU A 128 1.37 2.51 1.04
CA LEU A 128 2.03 1.34 0.47
C LEU A 128 2.98 0.65 1.46
N GLY A 129 3.70 1.42 2.26
CA GLY A 129 4.55 0.89 3.34
C GLY A 129 3.76 0.16 4.41
N LEU A 130 2.61 0.70 4.82
CA LEU A 130 1.70 0.04 5.77
C LEU A 130 1.11 -1.26 5.20
N GLU A 131 0.76 -1.29 3.92
CA GLU A 131 0.32 -2.51 3.24
C GLU A 131 1.42 -3.57 3.24
N LEU A 132 2.66 -3.22 2.85
CA LEU A 132 3.79 -4.14 2.85
C LEU A 132 4.09 -4.69 4.26
N TYR A 133 4.06 -3.83 5.27
CA TYR A 133 4.25 -4.23 6.66
C TYR A 133 3.18 -5.24 7.12
N THR A 134 1.92 -4.97 6.79
CA THR A 134 0.80 -5.86 7.12
C THR A 134 0.89 -7.18 6.34
N ALA A 135 1.28 -7.14 5.07
CA ALA A 135 1.46 -8.33 4.26
C ALA A 135 2.61 -9.21 4.77
N ALA A 136 3.71 -8.62 5.25
CA ALA A 136 4.81 -9.37 5.85
C ALA A 136 4.35 -10.14 7.10
N GLN A 137 3.60 -9.50 8.00
CA GLN A 137 3.03 -10.15 9.17
C GLN A 137 2.06 -11.29 8.78
N ALA A 138 1.22 -11.06 7.78
CA ALA A 138 0.29 -12.08 7.28
C ALA A 138 1.04 -13.31 6.72
N LEU A 139 2.15 -13.10 6.01
CA LEU A 139 2.99 -14.18 5.49
C LEU A 139 3.68 -14.95 6.61
N ASP A 140 4.16 -14.29 7.65
CA ASP A 140 4.77 -14.95 8.80
C ASP A 140 3.76 -15.84 9.54
N LEU A 141 2.57 -15.31 9.83
CA LEU A 141 1.49 -16.10 10.44
C LEU A 141 1.08 -17.28 9.56
N ARG A 142 0.92 -17.08 8.25
CA ARG A 142 0.59 -18.18 7.32
C ARG A 142 1.67 -19.26 7.32
N ARG A 143 2.93 -18.89 7.32
CA ARG A 143 4.06 -19.84 7.42
C ARG A 143 3.98 -20.65 8.71
N ASP A 144 3.70 -19.99 9.83
CA ASP A 144 3.62 -20.65 11.13
C ASP A 144 2.43 -21.61 11.22
N MET A 145 1.26 -21.23 10.66
CA MET A 145 0.09 -22.11 10.51
C MET A 145 0.42 -23.34 9.65
N ILE A 146 1.14 -23.16 8.54
CA ILE A 146 1.59 -24.26 7.68
C ILE A 146 2.51 -25.21 8.43
N ASN A 147 3.47 -24.70 9.18
CA ASN A 147 4.40 -25.50 9.95
C ASN A 147 3.68 -26.28 11.06
N ALA A 148 2.75 -25.65 11.76
CA ALA A 148 1.91 -26.31 12.78
C ALA A 148 1.05 -27.43 12.17
N ALA A 149 0.44 -27.20 11.00
CA ALA A 149 -0.34 -28.22 10.31
C ALA A 149 0.50 -29.42 9.90
N ARG A 150 1.75 -29.23 9.46
CA ARG A 150 2.68 -30.32 9.12
C ARG A 150 3.09 -31.12 10.32
N GLU A 151 3.38 -30.45 11.44
CA GLU A 151 3.71 -31.11 12.69
C GLU A 151 2.53 -31.98 13.15
N LEU A 152 1.30 -31.44 13.10
CA LEU A 152 0.09 -32.18 13.43
C LEU A 152 -0.13 -33.42 12.55
N ALA A 153 0.07 -33.27 11.23
CA ALA A 153 -0.11 -34.38 10.29
C ALA A 153 0.88 -35.55 10.51
N GLY A 154 2.06 -35.25 11.06
CA GLY A 154 3.08 -36.27 11.39
C GLY A 154 2.93 -36.95 12.75
N ARG A 155 1.95 -36.52 13.57
CA ARG A 155 1.80 -37.03 14.96
C ARG A 155 0.70 -38.04 15.08
N SER A 156 0.95 -39.09 15.89
CA SER A 156 -0.07 -40.09 16.29
C SER A 156 -1.09 -39.54 17.29
N ASP A 157 -0.79 -38.44 17.96
CA ASP A 157 -1.61 -37.72 18.95
C ASP A 157 -2.13 -36.37 18.44
N ALA A 158 -2.28 -36.22 17.13
CA ALA A 158 -2.65 -34.96 16.45
C ALA A 158 -3.91 -34.33 17.05
N ASP A 159 -4.92 -35.13 17.40
CA ASP A 159 -6.19 -34.62 17.94
C ASP A 159 -6.02 -34.00 19.34
N ALA A 160 -5.21 -34.63 20.19
CA ALA A 160 -4.93 -34.14 21.55
C ALA A 160 -4.07 -32.86 21.51
N PHE A 161 -3.13 -32.78 20.57
CA PHE A 161 -2.27 -31.61 20.40
C PHE A 161 -3.06 -30.42 19.85
N ALA A 162 -3.90 -30.61 18.83
CA ALA A 162 -4.70 -29.57 18.25
C ALA A 162 -5.72 -28.96 19.24
N ALA A 163 -6.37 -29.81 20.07
CA ALA A 163 -7.25 -29.34 21.14
C ALA A 163 -6.52 -28.47 22.18
N LYS A 164 -5.22 -28.68 22.36
CA LYS A 164 -4.40 -27.93 23.31
C LYS A 164 -3.94 -26.57 22.77
N VAL A 165 -3.77 -26.48 21.45
CA VAL A 165 -3.23 -25.27 20.78
C VAL A 165 -4.31 -24.27 20.39
N GLN A 166 -5.52 -24.73 20.05
CA GLN A 166 -6.57 -23.85 19.48
C GLN A 166 -7.80 -23.61 20.37
N GLY A 167 -7.95 -24.33 21.48
CA GLY A 167 -9.06 -24.10 22.42
C GLY A 167 -10.49 -24.24 21.85
N GLY A 168 -10.65 -24.72 20.60
CA GLY A 168 -11.92 -24.84 19.88
C GLY A 168 -12.18 -26.24 19.30
N PRO A 169 -13.39 -26.53 18.79
CA PRO A 169 -13.71 -27.79 18.15
C PRO A 169 -12.85 -27.98 16.89
N LEU A 170 -12.22 -29.14 16.79
CA LEU A 170 -11.38 -29.49 15.64
C LEU A 170 -12.21 -29.75 14.38
N PRO A 171 -11.70 -29.35 13.19
CA PRO A 171 -12.21 -29.84 11.92
C PRO A 171 -12.17 -31.37 11.86
N ASP A 172 -13.08 -31.96 11.15
CA ASP A 172 -13.08 -33.43 10.97
C ASP A 172 -11.83 -33.92 10.22
N ALA A 173 -11.64 -35.25 10.13
CA ALA A 173 -10.44 -35.82 9.51
C ALA A 173 -10.36 -35.51 7.97
N ALA A 174 -11.50 -35.31 7.31
CA ALA A 174 -11.54 -34.97 5.89
C ALA A 174 -11.14 -33.51 5.67
N ASP A 175 -11.61 -32.59 6.51
CA ASP A 175 -11.24 -31.17 6.47
C ASP A 175 -9.76 -30.98 6.76
N ARG A 176 -9.19 -31.76 7.69
CA ARG A 176 -7.75 -31.76 7.99
C ARG A 176 -6.91 -32.24 6.79
N ALA A 177 -7.35 -33.29 6.10
CA ALA A 177 -6.67 -33.78 4.89
C ALA A 177 -6.75 -32.77 3.75
N GLY A 178 -7.90 -32.11 3.56
CA GLY A 178 -8.09 -31.04 2.61
C GLY A 178 -7.17 -29.84 2.89
N PHE A 179 -7.09 -29.41 4.13
CA PHE A 179 -6.20 -28.33 4.57
C PHE A 179 -4.72 -28.65 4.36
N VAL A 180 -4.27 -29.88 4.67
CA VAL A 180 -2.89 -30.29 4.39
C VAL A 180 -2.57 -30.30 2.90
N ALA A 181 -3.51 -30.76 2.05
CA ALA A 181 -3.33 -30.76 0.58
C ALA A 181 -3.25 -29.33 0.03
N GLU A 182 -4.07 -28.41 0.52
CA GLU A 182 -4.04 -26.99 0.13
C GLU A 182 -2.72 -26.33 0.56
N VAL A 183 -2.26 -26.58 1.76
CA VAL A 183 -0.97 -26.11 2.29
C VAL A 183 0.21 -26.63 1.47
N ASP A 184 0.21 -27.90 1.09
CA ASP A 184 1.26 -28.48 0.26
C ASP A 184 1.23 -27.93 -1.18
N GLY A 185 0.04 -27.64 -1.72
CA GLY A 185 -0.15 -26.95 -2.99
C GLY A 185 0.45 -25.55 -2.98
N LEU A 186 0.11 -24.74 -1.98
CA LEU A 186 0.67 -23.39 -1.78
C LEU A 186 2.19 -23.42 -1.59
N ARG A 187 2.71 -24.44 -0.92
CA ARG A 187 4.16 -24.62 -0.78
C ARG A 187 4.85 -24.89 -2.10
N ALA A 188 4.25 -25.72 -2.96
CA ALA A 188 4.79 -26.01 -4.28
C ALA A 188 4.85 -24.73 -5.13
N GLU A 189 3.80 -23.91 -5.09
CA GLU A 189 3.74 -22.61 -5.76
C GLU A 189 4.78 -21.62 -5.22
N LEU A 190 4.92 -21.50 -3.89
CA LEU A 190 5.92 -20.62 -3.25
C LEU A 190 7.35 -21.11 -3.50
N SER A 191 7.57 -22.43 -3.61
CA SER A 191 8.89 -23.01 -3.92
C SER A 191 9.24 -22.84 -5.40
N ALA A 192 8.25 -22.87 -6.31
CA ALA A 192 8.43 -22.59 -7.72
C ALA A 192 8.67 -21.09 -7.99
N ALA A 193 8.15 -20.23 -7.13
CA ALA A 193 8.38 -18.79 -7.13
C ALA A 193 9.69 -18.43 -6.38
N ASP A 194 10.80 -19.07 -6.70
CA ASP A 194 12.15 -18.84 -6.13
C ASP A 194 12.67 -17.38 -6.33
N ALA A 195 11.78 -16.49 -6.77
CA ALA A 195 12.00 -15.07 -6.99
C ALA A 195 11.80 -14.19 -5.74
N PHE A 196 11.27 -14.71 -4.65
CA PHE A 196 11.05 -13.93 -3.44
C PHE A 196 11.93 -14.45 -2.30
N LYS A 197 13.23 -14.17 -2.37
CA LYS A 197 14.06 -14.16 -1.16
C LYS A 197 13.78 -12.86 -0.43
N PRO A 198 13.19 -12.86 0.77
CA PRO A 198 13.09 -11.67 1.58
C PRO A 198 14.50 -11.28 2.02
N GLY A 199 15.12 -10.39 1.30
CA GLY A 199 16.36 -9.70 1.66
C GLY A 199 16.06 -8.53 2.60
N ILE A 200 15.31 -8.76 3.67
CA ILE A 200 15.19 -7.80 4.77
C ILE A 200 15.71 -8.53 6.01
N ALA A 201 17.04 -8.44 6.19
CA ALA A 201 17.62 -8.57 7.52
C ALA A 201 17.27 -7.26 8.25
N VAL A 202 16.53 -7.35 9.34
CA VAL A 202 16.38 -6.29 10.35
C VAL A 202 17.63 -6.30 11.22
#